data_5fd4b6b6ca2eea768dff8cf080cf9b4d
#
_entry.id   5fd4b6b6ca2eea768dff8cf080cf9b4d
#
_cell.length_a   1.000
_cell.length_b   1.000
_cell.length_c   1.000
_cell.angle_alpha   90.00
_cell.angle_beta   90.00
_cell.angle_gamma   90.00
#
_symmetry.space_group_name_H-M   'P 1'
#
loop_
_entity.id
_entity.type
_entity.pdbx_description
1 polymer ?
#
loop_
_entity_poly.entity_id
_entity_poly.type
_entity_poly.pdbx_seq_one_letter_code
_entity_poly.pdbx_strand_id
1 'polypeptide(L)'
;AAGRPIGDFYGATLTAAVDCVEEAFDRAVGEGLSAPDASQPLRDRLFDLIMQRFEAMEPHRAAVLAMEPAGDPVALAHQHLRNVRLAEWVIALAGIEAEGVTGKARAQGLAVIIAQTRAAWRQDTAGDFARTMSALDKGLRRAEDTFGRFAGFEGAKAEEASSGPSAAAGATQP
;
A
#
# COMPACT_ATOMS: atom_id res chain seq x y z
N ALA A 1 25.62 -2.76 32.69
CA ALA A 1 25.22 -1.49 32.14
C ALA A 1 23.71 -1.56 31.88
N ALA A 2 22.92 -0.79 32.63
CA ALA A 2 21.50 -0.66 32.37
C ALA A 2 21.34 -0.02 30.98
N GLY A 3 20.68 -0.75 30.05
CA GLY A 3 20.42 -0.21 28.73
C GLY A 3 19.57 1.05 28.87
N ARG A 4 19.89 2.07 28.10
CA ARG A 4 19.09 3.31 28.04
C ARG A 4 17.70 2.95 27.53
N PRO A 5 16.62 3.52 28.11
CA PRO A 5 15.28 3.30 27.60
C PRO A 5 15.19 3.68 26.13
N ILE A 6 14.40 2.93 25.36
CA ILE A 6 14.24 3.14 23.92
C ILE A 6 13.80 4.56 23.58
N GLY A 7 13.02 5.21 24.45
CA GLY A 7 12.62 6.61 24.32
C GLY A 7 13.75 7.63 24.32
N ASP A 8 14.92 7.30 24.91
CA ASP A 8 16.11 8.17 24.86
C ASP A 8 16.74 8.23 23.45
N PHE A 9 16.46 7.24 22.62
CA PHE A 9 16.97 7.14 21.23
C PHE A 9 16.02 7.74 20.19
N TYR A 10 14.70 7.70 20.47
CA TYR A 10 13.65 8.02 19.48
C TYR A 10 12.79 9.22 19.88
N GLY A 11 13.30 10.08 20.77
CA GLY A 11 12.56 11.26 21.23
C GLY A 11 11.27 10.88 21.96
N ALA A 12 11.39 10.56 23.20
CA ALA A 12 10.44 10.51 24.31
C ALA A 12 9.00 9.98 24.09
N THR A 13 8.56 9.54 22.89
CA THR A 13 7.21 9.05 22.69
C THR A 13 7.21 7.66 22.05
N LEU A 14 6.33 6.77 22.55
CA LEU A 14 6.08 5.46 21.96
C LEU A 14 5.70 5.58 20.47
N THR A 15 4.97 6.63 20.11
CA THR A 15 4.58 6.93 18.72
C THR A 15 5.79 7.08 17.81
N ALA A 16 6.82 7.85 18.21
CA ALA A 16 8.04 8.02 17.40
C ALA A 16 8.81 6.70 17.24
N ALA A 17 8.86 5.87 18.29
CA ALA A 17 9.48 4.56 18.21
C ALA A 17 8.74 3.63 17.24
N VAL A 18 7.42 3.63 17.27
CA VAL A 18 6.58 2.87 16.33
C VAL A 18 6.78 3.38 14.90
N ASP A 19 6.82 4.70 14.67
CA ASP A 19 7.07 5.28 13.36
C ASP A 19 8.42 4.82 12.79
N CYS A 20 9.49 4.83 13.57
CA CYS A 20 10.80 4.33 13.14
C CYS A 20 10.79 2.84 12.74
N VAL A 21 10.06 2.00 13.47
CA VAL A 21 9.95 0.57 13.15
C VAL A 21 9.14 0.35 11.88
N GLU A 22 8.02 1.03 11.73
CA GLU A 22 7.18 0.95 10.52
C GLU A 22 7.96 1.45 9.28
N GLU A 23 8.69 2.57 9.38
CA GLU A 23 9.56 3.07 8.30
C GLU A 23 10.71 2.11 7.97
N ALA A 24 11.22 1.34 8.94
CA ALA A 24 12.24 0.33 8.68
C ALA A 24 11.68 -0.82 7.81
N PHE A 25 10.44 -1.24 8.04
CA PHE A 25 9.77 -2.22 7.19
C PHE A 25 9.51 -1.67 5.77
N ASP A 26 9.05 -0.44 5.67
CA ASP A 26 8.82 0.22 4.37
C ASP A 26 10.13 0.32 3.56
N ARG A 27 11.23 0.67 4.23
CA ARG A 27 12.56 0.71 3.62
C ARG A 27 13.04 -0.66 3.17
N ALA A 28 12.88 -1.70 4.02
CA ALA A 28 13.29 -3.07 3.69
C ALA A 28 12.55 -3.58 2.43
N VAL A 29 11.26 -3.26 2.31
CA VAL A 29 10.49 -3.55 1.09
C VAL A 29 11.05 -2.77 -0.09
N GLY A 30 11.26 -1.44 0.07
CA GLY A 30 11.77 -0.58 -1.00
C GLY A 30 13.14 -1.01 -1.53
N GLU A 31 14.05 -1.47 -0.66
CA GLU A 31 15.38 -1.97 -1.04
C GLU A 31 15.32 -3.32 -1.79
N GLY A 32 14.27 -4.12 -1.54
CA GLY A 32 14.07 -5.41 -2.20
C GLY A 32 13.29 -5.33 -3.53
N LEU A 33 12.72 -4.16 -3.86
CA LEU A 33 11.87 -4.01 -5.03
C LEU A 33 12.68 -3.98 -6.33
N SER A 34 12.30 -4.87 -7.24
CA SER A 34 12.54 -4.67 -8.68
C SER A 34 11.58 -3.61 -9.21
N ALA A 35 11.96 -2.94 -10.32
CA ALA A 35 11.06 -2.01 -10.98
C ALA A 35 9.69 -2.67 -11.23
N PRO A 36 8.56 -1.98 -10.94
CA PRO A 36 7.25 -2.56 -11.15
C PRO A 36 7.07 -2.96 -12.61
N ASP A 37 6.63 -4.18 -12.84
CA ASP A 37 6.30 -4.64 -14.19
C ASP A 37 4.98 -3.97 -14.62
N ALA A 38 5.09 -3.02 -15.56
CA ALA A 38 3.94 -2.27 -16.09
C ALA A 38 2.94 -3.18 -16.84
N SER A 39 3.35 -4.38 -17.25
CA SER A 39 2.46 -5.37 -17.89
C SER A 39 1.53 -6.07 -16.90
N GLN A 40 1.88 -6.05 -15.62
CA GLN A 40 1.08 -6.66 -14.56
C GLN A 40 -0.16 -5.82 -14.24
N PRO A 41 -1.35 -6.44 -14.03
CA PRO A 41 -2.52 -5.71 -13.56
C PRO A 41 -2.24 -4.92 -12.30
N LEU A 42 -2.78 -3.71 -12.20
CA LEU A 42 -2.57 -2.82 -11.07
C LEU A 42 -2.89 -3.47 -9.73
N ARG A 43 -4.01 -4.20 -9.66
CA ARG A 43 -4.41 -4.92 -8.46
C ARG A 43 -3.34 -5.90 -8.00
N ASP A 44 -2.72 -6.62 -8.91
CA ASP A 44 -1.71 -7.63 -8.60
C ASP A 44 -0.43 -6.95 -8.11
N ARG A 45 -0.03 -5.82 -8.71
CA ARG A 45 1.09 -5.00 -8.21
C ARG A 45 0.84 -4.49 -6.78
N LEU A 46 -0.35 -3.98 -6.50
CA LEU A 46 -0.72 -3.53 -5.15
C LEU A 46 -0.74 -4.69 -4.16
N PHE A 47 -1.24 -5.86 -4.58
CA PHE A 47 -1.26 -7.07 -3.77
C PHE A 47 0.16 -7.49 -3.40
N ASP A 48 1.05 -7.61 -4.37
CA ASP A 48 2.44 -8.02 -4.17
C ASP A 48 3.20 -7.07 -3.24
N LEU A 49 3.08 -5.75 -3.45
CA LEU A 49 3.74 -4.74 -2.61
C LEU A 49 3.28 -4.81 -1.15
N ILE A 50 1.98 -4.94 -0.92
CA ILE A 50 1.42 -5.02 0.42
C ILE A 50 1.78 -6.35 1.09
N MET A 51 1.76 -7.47 0.35
CA MET A 51 2.16 -8.76 0.89
C MET A 51 3.63 -8.81 1.28
N GLN A 52 4.54 -8.29 0.45
CA GLN A 52 5.96 -8.18 0.79
C GLN A 52 6.19 -7.46 2.13
N ARG A 53 5.37 -6.45 2.41
CA ARG A 53 5.45 -5.75 3.69
C ARG A 53 5.02 -6.63 4.88
N PHE A 54 3.95 -7.40 4.74
CA PHE A 54 3.53 -8.34 5.79
C PHE A 54 4.57 -9.46 5.99
N GLU A 55 5.17 -9.93 4.91
CA GLU A 55 6.28 -10.91 4.96
C GLU A 55 7.49 -10.35 5.70
N ALA A 56 7.86 -9.08 5.44
CA ALA A 56 8.94 -8.40 6.17
C ALA A 56 8.63 -8.20 7.66
N MET A 57 7.36 -8.05 8.03
CA MET A 57 6.93 -7.91 9.42
C MET A 57 6.87 -9.25 10.18
N GLU A 58 6.67 -10.38 9.49
CA GLU A 58 6.44 -11.68 10.12
C GLU A 58 7.55 -12.14 11.07
N PRO A 59 8.84 -12.03 10.74
CA PRO A 59 9.92 -12.37 11.68
C PRO A 59 9.90 -11.55 12.97
N HIS A 60 9.25 -10.39 12.94
CA HIS A 60 9.15 -9.44 14.06
C HIS A 60 7.74 -9.38 14.66
N ARG A 61 6.89 -10.34 14.33
CA ARG A 61 5.46 -10.38 14.68
C ARG A 61 5.18 -10.05 16.15
N ALA A 62 5.90 -10.68 17.08
CA ALA A 62 5.68 -10.46 18.52
C ALA A 62 5.93 -9.01 18.93
N ALA A 63 6.98 -8.38 18.37
CA ALA A 63 7.30 -6.99 18.64
C ALA A 63 6.26 -6.05 18.02
N VAL A 64 5.83 -6.31 16.78
CA VAL A 64 4.80 -5.53 16.09
C VAL A 64 3.48 -5.59 16.85
N LEU A 65 3.06 -6.76 17.30
CA LEU A 65 1.83 -6.92 18.09
C LEU A 65 1.89 -6.21 19.43
N ALA A 66 3.06 -6.17 20.08
CA ALA A 66 3.26 -5.45 21.34
C ALA A 66 3.16 -3.92 21.18
N MET A 67 3.38 -3.40 19.96
CA MET A 67 3.26 -1.97 19.64
C MET A 67 1.87 -1.57 19.13
N GLU A 68 0.95 -2.51 18.99
CA GLU A 68 -0.42 -2.24 18.53
C GLU A 68 -1.16 -1.33 19.52
N PRO A 69 -1.97 -0.38 19.03
CA PRO A 69 -2.76 0.47 19.90
C PRO A 69 -3.80 -0.37 20.67
N ALA A 70 -3.68 -0.42 21.98
CA ALA A 70 -4.58 -1.17 22.87
C ALA A 70 -5.90 -0.41 23.15
N GLY A 71 -6.54 0.12 22.09
CA GLY A 71 -7.79 0.87 22.21
C GLY A 71 -7.65 2.35 22.52
N ASP A 72 -6.43 2.88 22.62
CA ASP A 72 -6.17 4.31 22.76
C ASP A 72 -6.57 5.05 21.46
N PRO A 73 -7.55 5.99 21.51
CA PRO A 73 -8.00 6.71 20.33
C PRO A 73 -6.90 7.52 19.63
N VAL A 74 -5.93 8.06 20.39
CA VAL A 74 -4.82 8.83 19.83
C VAL A 74 -3.88 7.89 19.07
N ALA A 75 -3.52 6.76 19.66
CA ALA A 75 -2.70 5.76 19.00
C ALA A 75 -3.38 5.15 17.76
N LEU A 76 -4.70 4.96 17.80
CA LEU A 76 -5.49 4.54 16.63
C LEU A 76 -5.48 5.59 15.50
N ALA A 77 -5.60 6.86 15.84
CA ALA A 77 -5.50 7.94 14.86
C ALA A 77 -4.10 7.99 14.22
N HIS A 78 -3.04 7.87 15.02
CA HIS A 78 -1.66 7.77 14.50
C HIS A 78 -1.47 6.54 13.61
N GLN A 79 -2.02 5.39 13.99
CA GLN A 79 -1.98 4.17 13.17
C GLN A 79 -2.68 4.39 11.82
N HIS A 80 -3.84 5.06 11.83
CA HIS A 80 -4.53 5.41 10.58
C HIS A 80 -3.68 6.32 9.68
N LEU A 81 -3.05 7.36 10.25
CA LEU A 81 -2.16 8.25 9.48
C LEU A 81 -0.96 7.49 8.88
N ARG A 82 -0.38 6.54 9.62
CA ARG A 82 0.68 5.66 9.08
C ARG A 82 0.17 4.83 7.91
N ASN A 83 -1.01 4.23 8.05
CA ASN A 83 -1.61 3.46 6.95
C ASN A 83 -1.88 4.32 5.71
N VAL A 84 -2.26 5.60 5.87
CA VAL A 84 -2.43 6.54 4.74
C VAL A 84 -1.10 6.82 4.05
N ARG A 85 -0.03 7.13 4.80
CA ARG A 85 1.30 7.34 4.22
C ARG A 85 1.82 6.10 3.49
N LEU A 86 1.63 4.92 4.10
CA LEU A 86 1.96 3.65 3.45
C LEU A 86 1.16 3.48 2.15
N ALA A 87 -0.14 3.78 2.17
CA ALA A 87 -0.98 3.68 0.98
C ALA A 87 -0.53 4.64 -0.13
N GLU A 88 -0.18 5.89 0.20
CA GLU A 88 0.37 6.87 -0.75
C GLU A 88 1.66 6.35 -1.38
N TRP A 89 2.57 5.82 -0.56
CA TRP A 89 3.82 5.24 -1.03
C TRP A 89 3.61 4.01 -1.93
N VAL A 90 2.74 3.08 -1.55
CA VAL A 90 2.41 1.88 -2.35
C VAL A 90 1.77 2.26 -3.68
N ILE A 91 0.86 3.25 -3.70
CA ILE A 91 0.22 3.78 -4.90
C ILE A 91 1.28 4.37 -5.85
N ALA A 92 2.21 5.17 -5.31
CA ALA A 92 3.30 5.75 -6.10
C ALA A 92 4.23 4.68 -6.68
N LEU A 93 4.60 3.66 -5.89
CA LEU A 93 5.40 2.52 -6.35
C LEU A 93 4.67 1.69 -7.42
N ALA A 94 3.35 1.57 -7.32
CA ALA A 94 2.55 0.90 -8.34
C ALA A 94 2.41 1.70 -9.65
N GLY A 95 2.99 2.91 -9.72
CA GLY A 95 2.98 3.76 -10.91
C GLY A 95 1.68 4.54 -11.12
N ILE A 96 0.94 4.80 -10.04
CA ILE A 96 -0.30 5.58 -10.09
C ILE A 96 -0.06 6.96 -9.52
N GLU A 97 -0.67 7.96 -10.12
CA GLU A 97 -0.66 9.31 -9.60
C GLU A 97 -1.41 9.39 -8.27
N ALA A 98 -0.69 9.78 -7.21
CA ALA A 98 -1.21 9.91 -5.85
C ALA A 98 -1.67 11.34 -5.52
N GLU A 99 -1.51 12.28 -6.45
CA GLU A 99 -1.79 13.69 -6.23
C GLU A 99 -3.27 14.06 -6.43
N GLY A 100 -3.64 15.23 -5.91
CA GLY A 100 -5.00 15.76 -6.03
C GLY A 100 -6.03 15.05 -5.15
N VAL A 101 -7.30 15.40 -5.34
CA VAL A 101 -8.43 14.89 -4.54
C VAL A 101 -8.63 13.39 -4.77
N THR A 102 -8.50 12.96 -6.03
CA THR A 102 -8.67 11.54 -6.40
C THR A 102 -7.57 10.68 -5.84
N GLY A 103 -6.31 11.15 -5.88
CA GLY A 103 -5.17 10.45 -5.28
C GLY A 103 -5.35 10.27 -3.77
N LYS A 104 -5.76 11.33 -3.07
CA LYS A 104 -6.06 11.27 -1.64
C LYS A 104 -7.20 10.30 -1.31
N ALA A 105 -8.27 10.27 -2.11
CA ALA A 105 -9.37 9.33 -1.91
C ALA A 105 -8.92 7.88 -2.10
N ARG A 106 -8.07 7.60 -3.09
CA ARG A 106 -7.45 6.28 -3.32
C ARG A 106 -6.59 5.86 -2.14
N ALA A 107 -5.74 6.76 -1.64
CA ALA A 107 -4.88 6.50 -0.49
C ALA A 107 -5.71 6.20 0.78
N GLN A 108 -6.78 6.93 1.03
CA GLN A 108 -7.70 6.66 2.14
C GLN A 108 -8.38 5.28 1.99
N GLY A 109 -8.87 4.94 0.80
CA GLY A 109 -9.46 3.64 0.52
C GLY A 109 -8.47 2.50 0.75
N LEU A 110 -7.25 2.62 0.22
CA LEU A 110 -6.19 1.63 0.39
C LEU A 110 -5.74 1.52 1.86
N ALA A 111 -5.68 2.63 2.60
CA ALA A 111 -5.36 2.62 4.03
C ALA A 111 -6.37 1.79 4.85
N VAL A 112 -7.65 1.85 4.49
CA VAL A 112 -8.69 1.00 5.11
C VAL A 112 -8.47 -0.48 4.78
N ILE A 113 -8.12 -0.80 3.53
CA ILE A 113 -7.81 -2.18 3.12
C ILE A 113 -6.59 -2.70 3.89
N ILE A 114 -5.52 -1.91 4.00
CA ILE A 114 -4.33 -2.24 4.79
C ILE A 114 -4.69 -2.50 6.25
N ALA A 115 -5.53 -1.67 6.85
CA ALA A 115 -5.97 -1.84 8.24
C ALA A 115 -6.76 -3.15 8.42
N GLN A 116 -7.66 -3.49 7.49
CA GLN A 116 -8.42 -4.74 7.50
C GLN A 116 -7.51 -5.96 7.30
N THR A 117 -6.54 -5.85 6.40
CA THR A 117 -5.54 -6.89 6.15
C THR A 117 -4.66 -7.11 7.38
N ARG A 118 -4.24 -6.04 8.06
CA ARG A 118 -3.49 -6.11 9.32
C ARG A 118 -4.31 -6.81 10.43
N ALA A 119 -5.61 -6.56 10.50
CA ALA A 119 -6.50 -7.24 11.43
C ALA A 119 -6.61 -8.75 11.13
N ALA A 120 -6.61 -9.15 9.86
CA ALA A 120 -6.57 -10.55 9.45
C ALA A 120 -5.21 -11.18 9.77
N TRP A 121 -4.10 -10.49 9.48
CA TRP A 121 -2.74 -10.93 9.78
C TRP A 121 -2.54 -11.20 11.28
N ARG A 122 -3.08 -10.37 12.16
CA ARG A 122 -3.03 -10.62 13.61
C ARG A 122 -3.64 -11.96 14.03
N GLN A 123 -4.62 -12.45 13.28
CA GLN A 123 -5.33 -13.71 13.54
C GLN A 123 -4.77 -14.88 12.71
N ASP A 124 -3.82 -14.61 11.81
CA ASP A 124 -3.20 -15.60 10.94
C ASP A 124 -2.00 -16.22 11.64
N THR A 125 -2.26 -17.28 12.40
CA THR A 125 -1.25 -17.94 13.25
C THR A 125 -0.62 -19.17 12.60
N ALA A 126 -1.09 -19.54 11.40
CA ALA A 126 -0.59 -20.72 10.68
C ALA A 126 0.74 -20.45 9.96
N GLY A 127 1.10 -19.19 9.75
CA GLY A 127 2.34 -18.79 9.06
C GLY A 127 2.28 -18.93 7.54
N ASP A 128 1.14 -19.31 6.99
CA ASP A 128 0.91 -19.45 5.53
C ASP A 128 0.26 -18.22 4.87
N PHE A 129 -0.03 -17.19 5.64
CA PHE A 129 -0.71 -15.96 5.22
C PHE A 129 -2.07 -16.16 4.55
N ALA A 130 -2.71 -17.32 4.68
CA ALA A 130 -3.95 -17.61 3.95
C ALA A 130 -5.07 -16.62 4.27
N ARG A 131 -5.24 -16.26 5.55
CA ARG A 131 -6.22 -15.25 5.98
C ARG A 131 -5.85 -13.85 5.51
N THR A 132 -4.57 -13.50 5.61
CA THR A 132 -4.00 -12.21 5.22
C THR A 132 -4.19 -11.98 3.73
N MET A 133 -3.79 -12.95 2.89
CA MET A 133 -3.96 -12.91 1.44
C MET A 133 -5.44 -12.80 1.05
N SER A 134 -6.32 -13.61 1.67
CA SER A 134 -7.75 -13.57 1.40
C SER A 134 -8.38 -12.22 1.74
N ALA A 135 -7.99 -11.62 2.87
CA ALA A 135 -8.49 -10.31 3.28
C ALA A 135 -8.04 -9.20 2.32
N LEU A 136 -6.77 -9.23 1.90
CA LEU A 136 -6.20 -8.26 0.97
C LEU A 136 -6.86 -8.37 -0.42
N ASP A 137 -6.91 -9.57 -0.99
CA ASP A 137 -7.54 -9.80 -2.31
C ASP A 137 -9.00 -9.33 -2.33
N LYS A 138 -9.76 -9.68 -1.30
CA LYS A 138 -11.15 -9.25 -1.16
C LYS A 138 -11.30 -7.72 -1.04
N GLY A 139 -10.38 -7.07 -0.32
CA GLY A 139 -10.33 -5.61 -0.18
C GLY A 139 -10.04 -4.94 -1.51
N LEU A 140 -9.02 -5.39 -2.24
CA LEU A 140 -8.61 -4.85 -3.53
C LEU A 140 -9.69 -5.05 -4.60
N ARG A 141 -10.35 -6.23 -4.67
CA ARG A 141 -11.47 -6.46 -5.57
C ARG A 141 -12.63 -5.50 -5.33
N ARG A 142 -12.99 -5.27 -4.06
CA ARG A 142 -14.04 -4.30 -3.73
C ARG A 142 -13.68 -2.87 -4.14
N ALA A 143 -12.40 -2.51 -3.97
CA ALA A 143 -11.93 -1.21 -4.44
C ALA A 143 -12.00 -1.11 -5.96
N GLU A 144 -11.59 -2.14 -6.70
CA GLU A 144 -11.69 -2.22 -8.16
C GLU A 144 -13.15 -2.09 -8.62
N ASP A 145 -14.09 -2.82 -8.02
CA ASP A 145 -15.52 -2.75 -8.33
C ASP A 145 -16.12 -1.38 -8.03
N THR A 146 -15.64 -0.71 -6.97
CA THR A 146 -16.19 0.57 -6.50
C THR A 146 -15.57 1.74 -7.25
N PHE A 147 -14.26 1.74 -7.40
CA PHE A 147 -13.49 2.85 -7.98
C PHE A 147 -13.29 2.68 -9.49
N GLY A 148 -13.30 1.47 -10.03
CA GLY A 148 -13.28 1.21 -11.46
C GLY A 148 -14.47 1.82 -12.18
N ARG A 149 -15.59 2.00 -11.48
CA ARG A 149 -16.78 2.69 -11.99
C ARG A 149 -16.74 4.20 -11.83
N PHE A 150 -15.92 4.75 -10.92
CA PHE A 150 -15.99 6.16 -10.53
C PHE A 150 -14.78 7.02 -10.86
N ALA A 151 -13.60 6.46 -11.10
CA ALA A 151 -12.42 7.28 -11.42
C ALA A 151 -11.28 6.46 -12.05
N GLY A 152 -11.36 6.25 -13.36
CA GLY A 152 -10.15 6.12 -14.18
C GLY A 152 -9.11 5.07 -13.77
N PHE A 153 -9.49 3.89 -13.30
CA PHE A 153 -8.71 2.69 -13.52
C PHE A 153 -8.64 2.37 -15.04
N GLU A 154 -9.49 3.03 -15.83
CA GLU A 154 -9.50 2.98 -17.30
C GLU A 154 -8.51 3.94 -17.98
N GLY A 155 -7.86 4.84 -17.25
CA GLY A 155 -6.93 5.81 -17.85
C GLY A 155 -5.74 5.17 -18.56
N ALA A 156 -5.30 3.99 -18.16
CA ALA A 156 -4.23 3.26 -18.82
C ALA A 156 -4.66 2.59 -20.15
N LYS A 157 -5.96 2.35 -20.34
CA LYS A 157 -6.48 1.69 -21.53
C LYS A 157 -6.93 2.65 -22.63
N ALA A 158 -7.16 3.92 -22.29
CA ALA A 158 -7.60 4.95 -23.24
C ALA A 158 -6.45 5.56 -24.05
N GLU A 159 -5.22 5.56 -23.54
CA GLU A 159 -4.06 6.07 -24.26
C GLU A 159 -3.58 5.15 -25.40
N GLU A 160 -3.74 3.83 -25.25
CA GLU A 160 -3.43 2.88 -26.32
C GLU A 160 -4.42 2.93 -27.50
N ALA A 161 -5.65 3.35 -27.26
CA ALA A 161 -6.67 3.44 -28.33
C ALA A 161 -6.57 4.72 -29.17
N SER A 162 -5.82 5.74 -28.72
CA SER A 162 -5.66 7.03 -29.39
C SER A 162 -4.49 7.10 -30.38
N SER A 163 -3.62 6.11 -30.44
CA SER A 163 -2.47 6.06 -31.37
C SER A 163 -2.72 5.18 -32.61
N GLY A 164 -3.95 5.14 -33.11
CA GLY A 164 -4.26 4.55 -34.41
C GLY A 164 -3.61 5.34 -35.55
N PRO A 165 -3.11 4.67 -36.60
CA PRO A 165 -2.34 5.34 -37.66
C PRO A 165 -3.21 6.29 -38.46
N SER A 166 -2.80 7.55 -38.50
CA SER A 166 -3.33 8.55 -39.43
C SER A 166 -3.05 8.11 -40.86
N ALA A 167 -4.09 7.67 -41.54
CA ALA A 167 -4.03 7.36 -42.97
C ALA A 167 -3.79 8.66 -43.75
N ALA A 168 -2.61 8.75 -44.32
CA ALA A 168 -2.29 9.78 -45.33
C ALA A 168 -3.19 9.58 -46.57
N ALA A 169 -4.14 10.47 -46.78
CA ALA A 169 -4.85 10.57 -48.02
C ALA A 169 -3.98 11.36 -49.01
N GLY A 170 -3.46 10.64 -50.01
CA GLY A 170 -2.77 11.23 -51.15
C GLY A 170 -3.71 12.08 -51.99
N ALA A 171 -3.24 13.26 -52.30
CA ALA A 171 -3.80 14.10 -53.38
C ALA A 171 -3.11 13.74 -54.68
N THR A 172 -3.89 13.34 -55.66
CA THR A 172 -3.50 13.18 -57.05
C THR A 172 -3.88 14.46 -57.79
N GLN A 173 -2.91 14.91 -58.52
CA GLN A 173 -2.79 15.85 -59.59
C GLN A 173 -3.86 15.99 -60.61
N PRO A 174 -3.88 16.94 -61.54
CA PRO A 174 -3.26 16.64 -62.81
C PRO A 174 -1.99 17.42 -63.10
#